data_0a00f789f585bef0202a9c80703107db
#
_entry.id   0a00f789f585bef0202a9c80703107db
#
_cell.length_a   1.000
_cell.length_b   1.000
_cell.length_c   1.000
_cell.angle_alpha   90.00
_cell.angle_beta   90.00
_cell.angle_gamma   90.00
#
_symmetry.space_group_name_H-M   'P 1'
#
loop_
_entity.id
_entity.type
_entity.pdbx_description
1 polymer ?
#
loop_
_entity_poly.entity_id
_entity_poly.type
_entity_poly.pdbx_seq_one_letter_code
_entity_poly.pdbx_strand_id
1 'polypeptide(L)'
;KIHSLPIAAQFAPMYGTSVQDFDGDGNLDILEIGNFYGPDRETWRYDAGQGAFLKGNGKGDFEALPKSKSGFFDVKDARSLVTIQSAKNDGMYILAGNNSAQLSVFKKANDGKSAFLKVSTKDNYNYAIITLKNGQTRRHEFYYGSGYLSQSSFSIEVSSEVRSIAFYKGNTLAKTITPSIQ
;
A
#
# COMPACT_ATOMS: atom_id res chain seq x y z
N LYS A 1 -7.35 19.24 9.11
CA LYS A 1 -7.13 18.83 10.50
C LYS A 1 -6.09 17.73 10.52
N ILE A 2 -5.09 17.81 11.40
CA ILE A 2 -4.05 16.80 11.56
C ILE A 2 -4.52 15.85 12.67
N HIS A 3 -4.47 14.55 12.40
CA HIS A 3 -4.78 13.49 13.36
C HIS A 3 -3.53 12.62 13.55
N SER A 4 -3.33 12.13 14.77
CA SER A 4 -2.25 11.18 15.06
C SER A 4 -2.64 9.79 14.54
N LEU A 5 -1.68 9.09 13.95
CA LEU A 5 -1.82 7.66 13.68
C LEU A 5 -1.85 6.86 15.00
N PRO A 6 -2.36 5.63 14.99
CA PRO A 6 -2.28 4.71 16.12
C PRO A 6 -0.87 4.57 16.66
N ILE A 7 -0.73 4.33 17.96
CA ILE A 7 0.59 4.24 18.63
C ILE A 7 1.51 3.18 18.01
N ALA A 8 0.95 2.13 17.42
CA ALA A 8 1.70 1.08 16.72
C ALA A 8 2.54 1.61 15.55
N ALA A 9 2.14 2.72 14.93
CA ALA A 9 2.87 3.40 13.86
C ALA A 9 3.96 4.35 14.38
N GLN A 10 4.17 4.43 15.70
CA GLN A 10 5.04 5.43 16.32
C GLN A 10 6.17 4.80 17.16
N PHE A 11 6.30 3.46 17.15
CA PHE A 11 7.31 2.77 17.98
C PHE A 11 8.74 2.88 17.44
N ALA A 12 8.91 3.12 16.17
CA ALA A 12 10.22 3.24 15.51
C ALA A 12 10.14 4.18 14.30
N PRO A 13 11.29 4.63 13.75
CA PRO A 13 11.31 5.34 12.49
C PRO A 13 10.69 4.47 11.39
N MET A 14 9.72 5.01 10.65
CA MET A 14 9.09 4.34 9.52
C MET A 14 9.73 4.80 8.22
N TYR A 15 10.25 3.83 7.44
CA TYR A 15 10.93 4.10 6.16
C TYR A 15 10.16 3.59 4.95
N GLY A 16 9.31 2.59 5.14
CA GLY A 16 8.47 2.02 4.09
C GLY A 16 7.00 2.19 4.44
N THR A 17 6.24 2.81 3.52
CA THR A 17 4.78 2.98 3.66
C THR A 17 4.11 2.62 2.35
N SER A 18 3.01 1.89 2.43
CA SER A 18 2.14 1.60 1.30
C SER A 18 0.69 1.87 1.67
N VAL A 19 -0.02 2.58 0.80
CA VAL A 19 -1.42 2.97 1.03
C VAL A 19 -2.29 2.36 -0.06
N GLN A 20 -3.11 1.40 0.32
CA GLN A 20 -4.04 0.69 -0.58
C GLN A 20 -5.20 0.12 0.25
N ASP A 21 -6.20 -0.40 -0.42
CA ASP A 21 -7.28 -1.18 0.18
C ASP A 21 -6.81 -2.63 0.34
N PHE A 22 -6.18 -2.93 1.48
CA PHE A 22 -5.55 -4.24 1.68
C PHE A 22 -6.54 -5.33 2.11
N ASP A 23 -7.68 -5.00 2.68
CA ASP A 23 -8.69 -5.97 3.13
C ASP A 23 -9.93 -6.05 2.23
N GLY A 24 -10.03 -5.19 1.22
CA GLY A 24 -11.10 -5.22 0.21
C GLY A 24 -12.42 -4.59 0.67
N ASP A 25 -12.40 -3.77 1.74
CA ASP A 25 -13.61 -3.12 2.26
C ASP A 25 -13.95 -1.79 1.56
N GLY A 26 -13.11 -1.35 0.61
CA GLY A 26 -13.27 -0.13 -0.17
C GLY A 26 -12.58 1.10 0.44
N ASN A 27 -12.12 1.03 1.68
CA ASN A 27 -11.36 2.10 2.32
C ASN A 27 -9.86 1.92 2.09
N LEU A 28 -9.10 2.99 2.22
CA LEU A 28 -7.64 2.91 2.13
C LEU A 28 -7.06 2.57 3.49
N ASP A 29 -6.21 1.54 3.51
CA ASP A 29 -5.40 1.11 4.64
C ASP A 29 -3.96 1.58 4.47
N ILE A 30 -3.18 1.48 5.54
CA ILE A 30 -1.75 1.78 5.53
C ILE A 30 -0.98 0.57 6.04
N LEU A 31 0.03 0.14 5.28
CA LEU A 31 1.09 -0.72 5.76
C LEU A 31 2.34 0.12 6.01
N GLU A 32 2.93 -0.03 7.18
CA GLU A 32 4.15 0.66 7.56
C GLU A 32 5.19 -0.29 8.11
N ILE A 33 6.45 0.01 7.78
CA ILE A 33 7.59 -0.77 8.22
C ILE A 33 8.81 0.14 8.42
N GLY A 34 9.63 -0.19 9.39
CA GLY A 34 10.82 0.61 9.68
C GLY A 34 11.71 -0.08 10.72
N ASN A 35 12.51 0.62 11.34
CA ASN A 35 13.51 0.43 12.38
C ASN A 35 14.82 1.09 11.97
N PHE A 36 15.73 1.29 12.92
CA PHE A 36 17.05 1.84 12.64
C PHE A 36 18.11 1.18 13.53
N TYR A 37 18.94 0.33 12.93
CA TYR A 37 19.95 -0.47 13.63
C TYR A 37 21.33 0.18 13.69
N GLY A 38 21.54 1.27 12.95
CA GLY A 38 22.82 1.94 12.80
C GLY A 38 22.94 3.34 13.43
N PRO A 39 22.44 3.58 14.65
CA PRO A 39 22.72 4.82 15.36
C PRO A 39 24.19 4.86 15.82
N ASP A 40 24.62 6.00 16.35
CA ASP A 40 25.91 6.18 16.95
C ASP A 40 26.14 5.20 18.11
N ARG A 41 27.43 4.97 18.46
CA ARG A 41 27.82 4.03 19.51
C ARG A 41 27.19 4.31 20.87
N GLU A 42 26.85 5.55 21.15
CA GLU A 42 26.24 6.02 22.40
C GLU A 42 24.71 5.94 22.41
N THR A 43 24.09 5.60 21.28
CA THR A 43 22.64 5.55 21.12
C THR A 43 22.17 4.11 20.90
N TRP A 44 21.12 3.71 21.60
CA TRP A 44 20.49 2.41 21.42
C TRP A 44 19.84 2.33 20.04
N ARG A 45 19.74 1.10 19.50
CA ARG A 45 19.00 0.86 18.26
C ARG A 45 17.52 1.22 18.43
N TYR A 46 16.95 1.77 17.38
CA TYR A 46 15.50 1.99 17.29
C TYR A 46 14.88 0.76 16.64
N ASP A 47 14.59 -0.28 17.43
CA ASP A 47 14.17 -1.60 16.96
C ASP A 47 12.84 -2.08 17.57
N ALA A 48 12.03 -1.16 18.09
CA ALA A 48 10.71 -1.46 18.66
C ALA A 48 9.62 -1.65 17.58
N GLY A 49 9.90 -1.31 16.31
CA GLY A 49 8.96 -1.48 15.21
C GLY A 49 8.80 -2.96 14.84
N GLN A 50 7.56 -3.37 14.63
CA GLN A 50 7.19 -4.73 14.24
C GLN A 50 6.46 -4.78 12.90
N GLY A 51 6.41 -3.65 12.17
CA GLY A 51 5.47 -3.45 11.10
C GLY A 51 4.06 -3.15 11.63
N ALA A 52 3.33 -2.33 10.93
CA ALA A 52 1.96 -1.99 11.30
C ALA A 52 1.03 -2.12 10.10
N PHE A 53 -0.11 -2.78 10.32
CA PHE A 53 -1.25 -2.71 9.42
C PHE A 53 -2.30 -1.82 10.08
N LEU A 54 -2.54 -0.69 9.49
CA LEU A 54 -3.50 0.31 9.96
C LEU A 54 -4.72 0.25 9.04
N LYS A 55 -5.81 -0.32 9.55
CA LYS A 55 -7.09 -0.40 8.83
C LYS A 55 -7.76 0.97 8.84
N GLY A 56 -8.12 1.46 7.67
CA GLY A 56 -8.81 2.73 7.50
C GLY A 56 -10.32 2.62 7.58
N ASN A 57 -10.98 3.69 8.02
CA ASN A 57 -12.44 3.79 8.06
C ASN A 57 -13.04 4.67 6.94
N GLY A 58 -12.21 5.10 5.98
CA GLY A 58 -12.60 6.00 4.90
C GLY A 58 -12.87 7.45 5.32
N LYS A 59 -12.68 7.81 6.60
CA LYS A 59 -12.88 9.16 7.15
C LYS A 59 -11.59 9.81 7.64
N GLY A 60 -10.44 9.13 7.44
CA GLY A 60 -9.12 9.59 7.85
C GLY A 60 -8.68 9.08 9.22
N ASP A 61 -9.45 8.22 9.86
CA ASP A 61 -9.05 7.53 11.09
C ASP A 61 -8.63 6.09 10.78
N PHE A 62 -7.71 5.57 11.59
CA PHE A 62 -7.11 4.27 11.40
C PHE A 62 -7.10 3.46 12.69
N GLU A 63 -7.25 2.15 12.58
CA GLU A 63 -7.12 1.18 13.66
C GLU A 63 -5.96 0.22 13.37
N ALA A 64 -5.06 0.04 14.33
CA ALA A 64 -3.96 -0.91 14.19
C ALA A 64 -4.48 -2.35 14.35
N LEU A 65 -4.36 -3.15 13.30
CA LEU A 65 -4.71 -4.56 13.36
C LEU A 65 -3.61 -5.36 14.06
N PRO A 66 -3.97 -6.28 14.96
CA PRO A 66 -3.02 -7.20 15.55
C PRO A 66 -2.34 -8.05 14.47
N LYS A 67 -1.04 -8.33 14.62
CA LYS A 67 -0.28 -9.18 13.71
C LYS A 67 -0.88 -10.60 13.52
N SER A 68 -1.56 -11.11 14.53
CA SER A 68 -2.28 -12.39 14.44
C SER A 68 -3.45 -12.38 13.46
N LYS A 69 -3.99 -11.18 13.16
CA LYS A 69 -5.07 -11.00 12.17
C LYS A 69 -4.53 -10.59 10.81
N SER A 70 -3.57 -9.67 10.78
CA SER A 70 -3.02 -9.16 9.53
C SER A 70 -1.99 -10.07 8.88
N GLY A 71 -1.27 -10.87 9.66
CA GLY A 71 -0.11 -11.62 9.18
C GLY A 71 1.08 -10.75 8.78
N PHE A 72 0.96 -9.43 8.86
CA PHE A 72 2.02 -8.49 8.51
C PHE A 72 2.91 -8.23 9.73
N PHE A 73 4.15 -8.69 9.64
CA PHE A 73 5.08 -8.63 10.76
C PHE A 73 6.52 -8.68 10.26
N ASP A 74 7.31 -7.66 10.56
CA ASP A 74 8.76 -7.64 10.34
C ASP A 74 9.43 -6.80 11.42
N VAL A 75 10.47 -7.36 12.04
CA VAL A 75 11.24 -6.70 13.12
C VAL A 75 12.62 -6.26 12.68
N LYS A 76 12.95 -6.43 11.40
CA LYS A 76 14.27 -6.13 10.85
C LYS A 76 14.45 -4.63 10.60
N ASP A 77 15.67 -4.25 10.21
CA ASP A 77 16.01 -2.89 9.79
C ASP A 77 15.47 -2.59 8.39
N ALA A 78 14.13 -2.46 8.29
CA ALA A 78 13.45 -2.28 7.02
C ALA A 78 13.63 -0.86 6.46
N ARG A 79 13.91 -0.75 5.16
CA ARG A 79 14.18 0.52 4.47
C ARG A 79 13.18 0.84 3.36
N SER A 80 12.52 -0.16 2.83
CA SER A 80 11.58 0.02 1.74
C SER A 80 10.42 -0.95 1.83
N LEU A 81 9.27 -0.53 1.33
CA LEU A 81 8.08 -1.35 1.21
C LEU A 81 7.49 -1.13 -0.18
N VAL A 82 7.31 -2.21 -0.93
CA VAL A 82 6.70 -2.14 -2.26
C VAL A 82 5.66 -3.22 -2.43
N THR A 83 4.71 -2.96 -3.32
CA THR A 83 3.70 -3.92 -3.73
C THR A 83 3.89 -4.34 -5.17
N ILE A 84 3.87 -5.63 -5.42
CA ILE A 84 4.06 -6.22 -6.76
C ILE A 84 2.89 -7.13 -7.07
N GLN A 85 2.23 -6.86 -8.19
CA GLN A 85 1.18 -7.74 -8.67
C GLN A 85 1.77 -9.05 -9.17
N SER A 86 1.18 -10.17 -8.78
CA SER A 86 1.54 -11.49 -9.29
C SER A 86 1.31 -11.58 -10.81
N ALA A 87 2.27 -12.16 -11.53
CA ALA A 87 2.13 -12.41 -12.97
C ALA A 87 1.01 -13.42 -13.28
N LYS A 88 0.69 -14.29 -12.34
CA LYS A 88 -0.39 -15.29 -12.45
C LYS A 88 -1.75 -14.73 -12.04
N ASN A 89 -1.82 -13.46 -11.65
CA ASN A 89 -3.04 -12.81 -11.15
C ASN A 89 -3.66 -13.49 -9.91
N ASP A 90 -2.84 -14.24 -9.15
CA ASP A 90 -3.25 -14.98 -7.96
C ASP A 90 -3.07 -14.19 -6.65
N GLY A 91 -2.92 -12.88 -6.76
CA GLY A 91 -2.77 -11.96 -5.64
C GLY A 91 -1.68 -10.92 -5.84
N MET A 92 -1.30 -10.31 -4.74
CA MET A 92 -0.27 -9.28 -4.67
C MET A 92 0.80 -9.70 -3.67
N TYR A 93 2.06 -9.45 -4.01
CA TYR A 93 3.19 -9.56 -3.09
C TYR A 93 3.52 -8.21 -2.49
N ILE A 94 3.79 -8.20 -1.20
CA ILE A 94 4.29 -7.05 -0.45
C ILE A 94 5.71 -7.41 -0.04
N LEU A 95 6.66 -6.61 -0.49
CA LEU A 95 8.08 -6.86 -0.29
C LEU A 95 8.66 -5.79 0.62
N ALA A 96 9.29 -6.20 1.72
CA ALA A 96 10.02 -5.32 2.61
C ALA A 96 11.54 -5.54 2.42
N GLY A 97 12.21 -4.50 1.92
CA GLY A 97 13.65 -4.47 1.77
C GLY A 97 14.32 -4.14 3.08
N ASN A 98 15.13 -5.08 3.59
CA ASN A 98 15.81 -4.98 4.88
C ASN A 98 17.29 -4.68 4.69
N ASN A 99 17.84 -3.76 5.50
CA ASN A 99 19.27 -3.48 5.52
C ASN A 99 20.01 -4.64 6.18
N SER A 100 21.01 -5.17 5.46
CA SER A 100 21.86 -6.29 5.92
C SER A 100 21.08 -7.53 6.38
N ALA A 101 19.87 -7.75 5.85
CA ALA A 101 19.04 -8.90 6.16
C ALA A 101 18.26 -9.38 4.93
N GLN A 102 17.65 -10.56 5.03
CA GLN A 102 16.85 -11.13 3.95
C GLN A 102 15.60 -10.28 3.67
N LEU A 103 15.21 -10.22 2.40
CA LEU A 103 13.94 -9.67 1.95
C LEU A 103 12.79 -10.37 2.68
N SER A 104 11.86 -9.60 3.24
CA SER A 104 10.62 -10.14 3.76
C SER A 104 9.55 -10.08 2.69
N VAL A 105 8.84 -11.19 2.51
CA VAL A 105 7.82 -11.34 1.48
C VAL A 105 6.51 -11.74 2.12
N PHE A 106 5.48 -10.94 1.89
CA PHE A 106 4.11 -11.23 2.28
C PHE A 106 3.26 -11.39 1.04
N LYS A 107 2.24 -12.22 1.11
CA LYS A 107 1.30 -12.41 0.01
C LYS A 107 -0.10 -12.07 0.49
N LYS A 108 -0.73 -11.08 -0.16
CA LYS A 108 -2.17 -10.90 -0.11
C LYS A 108 -2.76 -11.88 -1.12
N ALA A 109 -3.44 -12.91 -0.62
CA ALA A 109 -4.12 -13.87 -1.49
C ALA A 109 -5.30 -13.18 -2.21
N ASN A 110 -5.55 -13.56 -3.45
CA ASN A 110 -6.78 -13.17 -4.13
C ASN A 110 -7.93 -13.99 -3.54
N ASP A 111 -8.87 -13.34 -2.90
CA ASP A 111 -10.07 -13.98 -2.31
C ASP A 111 -11.23 -14.09 -3.31
N GLY A 112 -10.99 -13.75 -4.57
CA GLY A 112 -11.99 -13.75 -5.64
C GLY A 112 -12.93 -12.54 -5.63
N LYS A 113 -12.78 -11.62 -4.67
CA LYS A 113 -13.63 -10.43 -4.56
C LYS A 113 -13.05 -9.22 -5.27
N SER A 114 -11.78 -9.26 -5.61
CA SER A 114 -11.08 -8.20 -6.31
C SER A 114 -10.19 -8.75 -7.42
N ALA A 115 -9.92 -7.92 -8.40
CA ALA A 115 -8.97 -8.16 -9.48
C ALA A 115 -7.98 -6.99 -9.55
N PHE A 116 -6.80 -7.22 -10.13
CA PHE A 116 -5.81 -6.18 -10.32
C PHE A 116 -5.82 -5.71 -11.78
N LEU A 117 -6.12 -4.44 -11.97
CA LEU A 117 -5.95 -3.78 -13.26
C LEU A 117 -4.51 -3.29 -13.39
N LYS A 118 -3.74 -3.95 -14.24
CA LYS A 118 -2.37 -3.51 -14.55
C LYS A 118 -2.40 -2.27 -15.44
N VAL A 119 -1.67 -1.24 -15.04
CA VAL A 119 -1.50 0.00 -15.79
C VAL A 119 -0.12 0.00 -16.45
N SER A 120 -0.09 0.26 -17.75
CA SER A 120 1.17 0.33 -18.49
C SER A 120 1.90 1.64 -18.19
N THR A 121 3.18 1.56 -17.85
CA THR A 121 4.04 2.74 -17.71
C THR A 121 4.15 3.55 -19.01
N LYS A 122 3.96 2.90 -20.18
CA LYS A 122 3.94 3.57 -21.50
C LYS A 122 2.77 4.51 -21.68
N ASP A 123 1.67 4.28 -20.94
CA ASP A 123 0.49 5.14 -21.01
C ASP A 123 0.73 6.50 -20.35
N ASN A 124 1.74 6.59 -19.48
CA ASN A 124 2.19 7.82 -18.83
C ASN A 124 1.05 8.60 -18.13
N TYR A 125 0.18 7.86 -17.43
CA TYR A 125 -0.81 8.47 -16.55
C TYR A 125 -0.16 8.98 -15.27
N ASN A 126 -0.62 10.14 -14.79
CA ASN A 126 -0.16 10.70 -13.52
C ASN A 126 -0.99 10.16 -12.35
N TYR A 127 -2.30 10.07 -12.55
CA TYR A 127 -3.21 9.55 -11.54
C TYR A 127 -4.49 8.99 -12.16
N ALA A 128 -5.26 8.30 -11.35
CA ALA A 128 -6.61 7.87 -11.66
C ALA A 128 -7.59 8.31 -10.57
N ILE A 129 -8.81 8.65 -10.96
CA ILE A 129 -9.94 8.83 -10.05
C ILE A 129 -10.79 7.58 -10.10
N ILE A 130 -10.91 6.91 -8.98
CA ILE A 130 -11.71 5.71 -8.80
C ILE A 130 -13.04 6.14 -8.17
N THR A 131 -14.15 5.88 -8.86
CA THR A 131 -15.50 6.16 -8.37
C THR A 131 -16.13 4.86 -7.89
N LEU A 132 -16.60 4.84 -6.65
CA LEU A 132 -17.30 3.72 -6.06
C LEU A 132 -18.82 3.78 -6.36
N LYS A 133 -19.52 2.67 -6.21
CA LYS A 133 -20.98 2.57 -6.42
C LYS A 133 -21.77 3.48 -5.49
N ASN A 134 -21.27 3.73 -4.28
CA ASN A 134 -21.87 4.66 -3.31
C ASN A 134 -21.66 6.14 -3.66
N GLY A 135 -20.97 6.45 -4.77
CA GLY A 135 -20.67 7.81 -5.23
C GLY A 135 -19.40 8.42 -4.63
N GLN A 136 -18.75 7.77 -3.69
CA GLN A 136 -17.47 8.23 -3.18
C GLN A 136 -16.40 8.12 -4.26
N THR A 137 -15.41 9.00 -4.19
CA THR A 137 -14.26 8.99 -5.10
C THR A 137 -12.97 8.93 -4.31
N ARG A 138 -12.00 8.22 -4.84
CA ARG A 138 -10.63 8.20 -4.33
C ARG A 138 -9.65 8.44 -5.46
N ARG A 139 -8.55 9.15 -5.18
CA ARG A 139 -7.47 9.40 -6.11
C ARG A 139 -6.38 8.37 -5.89
N HIS A 140 -5.89 7.79 -6.98
CA HIS A 140 -4.77 6.87 -7.01
C HIS A 140 -3.66 7.48 -7.86
N GLU A 141 -2.52 7.73 -7.26
CA GLU A 141 -1.36 8.32 -7.93
C GLU A 141 -0.43 7.23 -8.49
N PHE A 142 0.19 7.52 -9.63
CA PHE A 142 1.20 6.66 -10.24
C PHE A 142 2.58 7.32 -10.05
N TYR A 143 3.22 7.00 -8.94
CA TYR A 143 4.54 7.55 -8.62
C TYR A 143 5.66 6.72 -9.23
N TYR A 144 6.60 7.39 -9.87
CA TYR A 144 7.91 6.80 -10.16
C TYR A 144 8.80 6.96 -8.93
N GLY A 145 9.47 5.87 -8.50
CA GLY A 145 10.22 5.88 -7.24
C GLY A 145 9.29 5.94 -6.03
N SER A 146 8.32 5.01 -5.94
CA SER A 146 7.29 5.00 -4.88
C SER A 146 7.83 4.73 -3.47
N GLY A 147 9.08 4.31 -3.34
CA GLY A 147 9.75 4.07 -2.06
C GLY A 147 11.27 4.22 -2.20
N TYR A 148 11.99 4.09 -1.09
CA TYR A 148 13.45 4.18 -1.07
C TYR A 148 14.07 3.12 -1.98
N LEU A 149 14.77 3.57 -3.04
CA LEU A 149 15.41 2.72 -4.07
C LEU A 149 14.48 1.61 -4.60
N SER A 150 13.19 1.89 -4.70
CA SER A 150 12.20 0.86 -5.02
C SER A 150 10.99 1.42 -5.76
N GLN A 151 10.28 0.53 -6.46
CA GLN A 151 9.12 0.87 -7.27
C GLN A 151 8.03 -0.19 -7.11
N SER A 152 6.84 0.22 -6.68
CA SER A 152 5.65 -0.62 -6.73
C SER A 152 5.11 -0.80 -8.14
N SER A 153 4.42 -1.90 -8.40
CA SER A 153 3.73 -2.11 -9.67
C SER A 153 2.67 -1.04 -9.88
N PHE A 154 2.55 -0.54 -11.10
CA PHE A 154 1.42 0.31 -11.49
C PHE A 154 0.20 -0.58 -11.70
N SER A 155 -0.57 -0.71 -10.64
CA SER A 155 -1.80 -1.50 -10.66
C SER A 155 -2.84 -0.87 -9.75
N ILE A 156 -4.10 -1.03 -10.10
CA ILE A 156 -5.24 -0.61 -9.30
C ILE A 156 -5.98 -1.86 -8.89
N GLU A 157 -6.23 -2.04 -7.61
CA GLU A 157 -7.14 -3.08 -7.15
C GLU A 157 -8.57 -2.66 -7.44
N VAL A 158 -9.30 -3.54 -8.09
CA VAL A 158 -10.69 -3.34 -8.51
C VAL A 158 -11.54 -4.35 -7.76
N SER A 159 -12.38 -3.87 -6.86
CA SER A 159 -13.40 -4.66 -6.18
C SER A 159 -14.75 -4.51 -6.88
N SER A 160 -15.74 -5.31 -6.45
CA SER A 160 -17.13 -5.19 -6.92
C SER A 160 -17.74 -3.82 -6.63
N GLU A 161 -17.17 -3.05 -5.70
CA GLU A 161 -17.63 -1.71 -5.33
C GLU A 161 -17.17 -0.60 -6.28
N VAL A 162 -16.20 -0.89 -7.17
CA VAL A 162 -15.71 0.09 -8.13
C VAL A 162 -16.70 0.22 -9.30
N ARG A 163 -17.20 1.45 -9.50
CA ARG A 163 -18.10 1.81 -10.61
C ARG A 163 -17.34 2.18 -11.86
N SER A 164 -16.32 3.04 -11.72
CA SER A 164 -15.53 3.50 -12.87
C SER A 164 -14.15 3.99 -12.43
N ILE A 165 -13.21 3.99 -13.37
CA ILE A 165 -11.84 4.48 -13.17
C ILE A 165 -11.53 5.43 -14.32
N ALA A 166 -11.25 6.70 -13.99
CA ALA A 166 -10.88 7.74 -14.92
C ALA A 166 -9.38 8.06 -14.80
N PHE A 167 -8.62 7.88 -15.88
CA PHE A 167 -7.18 8.10 -15.94
C PHE A 167 -6.85 9.49 -16.48
N TYR A 168 -5.84 10.13 -15.88
CA TYR A 168 -5.44 11.48 -16.21
C TYR A 168 -3.95 11.59 -16.58
N LYS A 169 -3.68 12.51 -17.56
CA LYS A 169 -2.34 13.01 -17.89
C LYS A 169 -2.31 14.49 -17.54
N GLY A 170 -1.55 14.86 -16.50
CA GLY A 170 -1.72 16.19 -15.90
C GLY A 170 -3.18 16.38 -15.46
N ASN A 171 -3.80 17.47 -15.91
CA ASN A 171 -5.21 17.77 -15.62
C ASN A 171 -6.20 17.31 -16.70
N THR A 172 -5.71 16.59 -17.73
CA THR A 172 -6.56 16.17 -18.86
C THR A 172 -7.02 14.74 -18.68
N LEU A 173 -8.33 14.51 -18.77
CA LEU A 173 -8.91 13.17 -18.82
C LEU A 173 -8.44 12.44 -20.08
N ALA A 174 -7.75 11.32 -19.92
CA ALA A 174 -7.21 10.53 -21.00
C ALA A 174 -8.09 9.33 -21.35
N LYS A 175 -8.66 8.65 -20.35
CA LYS A 175 -9.46 7.44 -20.54
C LYS A 175 -10.36 7.21 -19.34
N THR A 176 -11.55 6.67 -19.58
CA THR A 176 -12.43 6.12 -18.54
C THR A 176 -12.75 4.66 -18.85
N ILE A 177 -12.73 3.82 -17.83
CA ILE A 177 -13.13 2.43 -17.93
C ILE A 177 -14.19 2.12 -16.89
N THR A 178 -15.09 1.19 -17.20
CA THR A 178 -16.00 0.54 -16.25
C THR A 178 -15.50 -0.89 -16.07
N PRO A 179 -14.84 -1.22 -14.95
CA PRO A 179 -14.32 -2.56 -14.77
C PRO A 179 -15.47 -3.55 -14.55
N SER A 180 -15.33 -4.74 -15.13
CA SER A 180 -16.16 -5.90 -14.81
C SER A 180 -15.29 -6.94 -14.11
N ILE A 181 -15.65 -7.31 -12.90
CA ILE A 181 -15.06 -8.47 -12.23
C ILE A 181 -15.87 -9.68 -12.70
N GLN A 182 -15.22 -10.59 -13.40
CA GLN A 182 -15.80 -11.89 -13.78
C GLN A 182 -15.56 -12.90 -12.67
#